data_70399d6b07185a957928480809b899ff
#
_entry.id   70399d6b07185a957928480809b899ff
#
_cell.length_a   1.000
_cell.length_b   1.000
_cell.length_c   1.000
_cell.angle_alpha   90.00
_cell.angle_beta   90.00
_cell.angle_gamma   90.00
#
_symmetry.space_group_name_H-M   'P 1'
#
loop_
_entity.id
_entity.type
_entity.pdbx_description
1 polymer ?
#
loop_
_entity_poly.entity_id
_entity_poly.type
_entity_poly.pdbx_seq_one_letter_code
_entity_poly.pdbx_strand_id
1 'polypeptide(L)'
;IFAEAHKDHFFDVGIAEQHAVTAAAGMAAAGMKPVAAIYSTFMQRAYDSIMHDICMQKLHVTLCLDRAGLVGDDGYTHHGVFDYAYLRSIPNMTIMAPKDENELQHMLKTALDFDGPVSVRYPRGSGVGVALDTQWQDLPIGKAEVLRTGKDVCFWAIGSMVQTALDAAELLEAQGISAGVVNMRFAKPLDVELLREHAQSYGKIITLEEGVLAGGVGIPDEFVMHGDKKLLFRDLGLDTPTIAAKAAAFVKGEEE
;
A
#
# COMPACT_ATOMS: atom_id res chain seq x y z
N ILE A 1 -5.79 -23.82 -4.04
CA ILE A 1 -5.23 -24.33 -2.76
C ILE A 1 -6.21 -24.08 -1.61
N PHE A 2 -6.51 -22.80 -1.21
CA PHE A 2 -7.41 -22.52 -0.09
C PHE A 2 -8.81 -23.09 -0.32
N ALA A 3 -9.43 -22.82 -1.46
CA ALA A 3 -10.75 -23.31 -1.84
C ALA A 3 -10.85 -24.86 -1.85
N GLU A 4 -9.79 -25.55 -2.17
CA GLU A 4 -9.74 -27.03 -2.17
C GLU A 4 -9.66 -27.58 -0.74
N ALA A 5 -8.87 -26.92 0.11
CA ALA A 5 -8.66 -27.34 1.50
C ALA A 5 -9.82 -26.93 2.43
N HIS A 6 -10.52 -25.84 2.12
CA HIS A 6 -11.52 -25.20 2.97
C HIS A 6 -12.80 -24.84 2.21
N LYS A 7 -13.45 -25.81 1.56
CA LYS A 7 -14.61 -25.61 0.69
C LYS A 7 -15.77 -24.86 1.35
N ASP A 8 -16.02 -25.14 2.63
CA ASP A 8 -17.11 -24.54 3.41
C ASP A 8 -16.82 -23.10 3.87
N HIS A 9 -15.57 -22.63 3.65
CA HIS A 9 -15.11 -21.29 4.00
C HIS A 9 -14.71 -20.48 2.77
N PHE A 10 -14.96 -20.99 1.57
CA PHE A 10 -14.64 -20.30 0.33
C PHE A 10 -15.90 -20.07 -0.51
N PHE A 11 -16.16 -18.81 -0.86
CA PHE A 11 -17.32 -18.37 -1.61
C PHE A 11 -16.87 -17.66 -2.87
N ASP A 12 -17.04 -18.30 -4.02
CA ASP A 12 -16.82 -17.66 -5.32
C ASP A 12 -18.12 -16.95 -5.72
N VAL A 13 -18.07 -15.62 -5.77
CA VAL A 13 -19.21 -14.77 -6.11
C VAL A 13 -19.24 -14.37 -7.59
N GLY A 14 -18.33 -14.89 -8.39
CA GLY A 14 -18.13 -14.48 -9.78
C GLY A 14 -17.70 -13.01 -9.91
N ILE A 15 -18.07 -12.36 -11.02
CA ILE A 15 -17.76 -10.94 -11.25
C ILE A 15 -18.88 -10.08 -10.64
N ALA A 16 -18.90 -9.99 -9.30
CA ALA A 16 -19.94 -9.31 -8.53
C ALA A 16 -19.37 -8.66 -7.27
N GLU A 17 -18.52 -7.64 -7.43
CA GLU A 17 -17.71 -7.03 -6.37
C GLU A 17 -18.58 -6.40 -5.28
N GLN A 18 -19.68 -5.71 -5.65
CA GLN A 18 -20.61 -5.14 -4.68
C GLN A 18 -21.28 -6.24 -3.83
N HIS A 19 -21.68 -7.36 -4.49
CA HIS A 19 -22.25 -8.49 -3.77
C HIS A 19 -21.24 -9.12 -2.80
N ALA A 20 -19.99 -9.30 -3.22
CA ALA A 20 -18.92 -9.82 -2.36
C ALA A 20 -18.74 -8.98 -1.09
N VAL A 21 -18.70 -7.66 -1.24
CA VAL A 21 -18.49 -6.71 -0.14
C VAL A 21 -19.71 -6.65 0.78
N THR A 22 -20.91 -6.57 0.24
CA THR A 22 -22.16 -6.56 1.04
C THR A 22 -22.38 -7.90 1.74
N ALA A 23 -22.09 -9.03 1.09
CA ALA A 23 -22.15 -10.36 1.72
C ALA A 23 -21.14 -10.48 2.87
N ALA A 24 -19.91 -9.99 2.68
CA ALA A 24 -18.89 -9.94 3.73
C ALA A 24 -19.36 -9.08 4.93
N ALA A 25 -20.00 -7.93 4.67
CA ALA A 25 -20.59 -7.12 5.72
C ALA A 25 -21.66 -7.90 6.52
N GLY A 26 -22.54 -8.62 5.84
CA GLY A 26 -23.54 -9.48 6.48
C GLY A 26 -22.94 -10.61 7.31
N MET A 27 -21.87 -11.25 6.81
CA MET A 27 -21.11 -12.26 7.57
C MET A 27 -20.46 -11.66 8.82
N ALA A 28 -19.85 -10.49 8.70
CA ALA A 28 -19.24 -9.81 9.84
C ALA A 28 -20.28 -9.38 10.88
N ALA A 29 -21.45 -8.90 10.46
CA ALA A 29 -22.57 -8.59 11.36
C ALA A 29 -23.10 -9.82 12.10
N ALA A 30 -22.92 -11.03 11.53
CA ALA A 30 -23.23 -12.31 12.17
C ALA A 30 -22.07 -12.85 13.03
N GLY A 31 -20.99 -12.10 13.22
CA GLY A 31 -19.85 -12.47 14.08
C GLY A 31 -18.75 -13.28 13.40
N MET A 32 -18.77 -13.37 12.06
CA MET A 32 -17.69 -13.99 11.29
C MET A 32 -16.56 -12.98 11.03
N LYS A 33 -15.40 -13.46 10.60
CA LYS A 33 -14.26 -12.65 10.17
C LYS A 33 -14.02 -12.84 8.66
N PRO A 34 -14.82 -12.23 7.78
CA PRO A 34 -14.71 -12.44 6.34
C PRO A 34 -13.51 -11.70 5.75
N VAL A 35 -12.92 -12.31 4.72
CA VAL A 35 -11.89 -11.73 3.86
C VAL A 35 -12.44 -11.64 2.44
N ALA A 36 -12.56 -10.43 1.90
CA ALA A 36 -12.94 -10.21 0.50
C ALA A 36 -11.70 -9.88 -0.33
N ALA A 37 -11.28 -10.83 -1.18
CA ALA A 37 -10.10 -10.69 -2.04
C ALA A 37 -10.54 -10.32 -3.46
N ILE A 38 -10.30 -9.08 -3.87
CA ILE A 38 -10.74 -8.50 -5.14
C ILE A 38 -9.60 -7.65 -5.71
N TYR A 39 -9.47 -7.59 -7.04
CA TYR A 39 -8.50 -6.70 -7.67
C TYR A 39 -8.77 -5.24 -7.29
N SER A 40 -7.71 -4.50 -6.99
CA SER A 40 -7.79 -3.10 -6.56
C SER A 40 -8.64 -2.25 -7.51
N THR A 41 -8.42 -2.35 -8.83
CA THR A 41 -9.19 -1.60 -9.82
C THR A 41 -10.68 -1.97 -9.84
N PHE A 42 -11.04 -3.21 -9.54
CA PHE A 42 -12.44 -3.64 -9.53
C PHE A 42 -13.13 -3.41 -8.18
N MET A 43 -12.36 -3.28 -7.10
CA MET A 43 -12.89 -2.93 -5.78
C MET A 43 -13.59 -1.56 -5.77
N GLN A 44 -13.21 -0.64 -6.65
CA GLN A 44 -13.87 0.68 -6.77
C GLN A 44 -15.37 0.57 -7.13
N ARG A 45 -15.84 -0.54 -7.74
CA ARG A 45 -17.27 -0.79 -7.97
C ARG A 45 -18.04 -0.96 -6.66
N ALA A 46 -17.39 -1.39 -5.61
CA ALA A 46 -17.97 -1.61 -4.29
C ALA A 46 -17.75 -0.43 -3.32
N TYR A 47 -17.32 0.75 -3.81
CA TYR A 47 -17.02 1.91 -2.97
C TYR A 47 -18.16 2.27 -2.02
N ASP A 48 -19.40 2.32 -2.54
CA ASP A 48 -20.60 2.60 -1.75
C ASP A 48 -20.83 1.53 -0.66
N SER A 49 -20.74 0.24 -1.02
CA SER A 49 -20.88 -0.87 -0.07
C SER A 49 -19.78 -0.87 1.00
N ILE A 50 -18.54 -0.52 0.64
CA ILE A 50 -17.45 -0.36 1.62
C ILE A 50 -17.80 0.74 2.63
N MET A 51 -18.31 1.88 2.14
CA MET A 51 -18.64 3.02 2.98
C MET A 51 -19.85 2.73 3.88
N HIS A 52 -20.98 2.31 3.30
CA HIS A 52 -22.25 2.16 4.01
C HIS A 52 -22.37 0.83 4.78
N ASP A 53 -21.99 -0.29 4.13
CA ASP A 53 -22.26 -1.60 4.71
C ASP A 53 -21.15 -2.00 5.71
N ILE A 54 -19.90 -1.57 5.48
CA ILE A 54 -18.75 -1.96 6.31
C ILE A 54 -18.31 -0.83 7.25
N CYS A 55 -17.87 0.30 6.69
CA CYS A 55 -17.14 1.31 7.47
C CYS A 55 -18.04 2.13 8.40
N MET A 56 -19.25 2.48 7.96
CA MET A 56 -20.23 3.19 8.79
C MET A 56 -20.61 2.36 10.02
N GLN A 57 -20.75 1.06 9.86
CA GLN A 57 -21.10 0.12 10.91
C GLN A 57 -19.87 -0.40 11.70
N LYS A 58 -18.65 -0.03 11.26
CA LYS A 58 -17.36 -0.49 11.84
C LYS A 58 -17.23 -2.02 11.87
N LEU A 59 -17.75 -2.72 10.87
CA LEU A 59 -17.72 -4.16 10.82
C LEU A 59 -16.31 -4.69 10.57
N HIS A 60 -15.97 -5.80 11.20
CA HIS A 60 -14.70 -6.49 11.04
C HIS A 60 -14.67 -7.22 9.69
N VAL A 61 -14.31 -6.51 8.64
CA VAL A 61 -14.10 -7.07 7.29
C VAL A 61 -12.69 -6.74 6.82
N THR A 62 -11.96 -7.75 6.36
CA THR A 62 -10.65 -7.59 5.72
C THR A 62 -10.83 -7.53 4.21
N LEU A 63 -10.46 -6.41 3.60
CA LEU A 63 -10.45 -6.21 2.15
C LEU A 63 -9.03 -6.45 1.62
N CYS A 64 -8.80 -7.54 0.91
CA CYS A 64 -7.52 -7.82 0.23
C CYS A 64 -7.57 -7.27 -1.19
N LEU A 65 -6.79 -6.22 -1.44
CA LEU A 65 -6.72 -5.51 -2.72
C LEU A 65 -5.54 -6.07 -3.53
N ASP A 66 -5.82 -7.06 -4.35
CA ASP A 66 -4.84 -7.66 -5.25
C ASP A 66 -4.59 -6.73 -6.45
N ARG A 67 -3.43 -6.80 -7.04
CA ARG A 67 -3.03 -5.96 -8.19
C ARG A 67 -3.11 -4.46 -7.90
N ALA A 68 -2.74 -4.06 -6.70
CA ALA A 68 -2.58 -2.66 -6.35
C ALA A 68 -1.37 -2.06 -7.06
N GLY A 69 -1.47 -0.78 -7.44
CA GLY A 69 -0.45 -0.09 -8.20
C GLY A 69 -0.43 -0.44 -9.69
N LEU A 70 0.72 -0.33 -10.32
CA LEU A 70 0.91 -0.58 -11.74
C LEU A 70 1.05 -2.08 -12.02
N VAL A 71 0.22 -2.63 -12.90
CA VAL A 71 0.18 -4.06 -13.23
C VAL A 71 0.84 -4.44 -14.56
N GLY A 72 1.38 -3.46 -15.29
CA GLY A 72 2.13 -3.71 -16.52
C GLY A 72 1.25 -4.18 -17.68
N ASP A 73 1.45 -5.42 -18.10
CA ASP A 73 0.83 -5.99 -19.33
C ASP A 73 -0.70 -6.08 -19.29
N ASP A 74 -1.32 -6.11 -18.10
CA ASP A 74 -2.79 -6.15 -17.99
C ASP A 74 -3.44 -4.82 -18.44
N GLY A 75 -2.67 -3.76 -18.55
CA GLY A 75 -3.06 -2.48 -19.14
C GLY A 75 -3.85 -1.54 -18.21
N TYR A 76 -4.25 -0.41 -18.78
CA TYR A 76 -4.84 0.71 -18.04
C TYR A 76 -6.15 0.38 -17.31
N THR A 77 -6.89 -0.63 -17.77
CA THR A 77 -8.13 -1.07 -17.11
C THR A 77 -7.88 -1.86 -15.84
N HIS A 78 -6.65 -2.29 -15.59
CA HIS A 78 -6.26 -3.14 -14.46
C HIS A 78 -5.33 -2.45 -13.46
N HIS A 79 -4.79 -1.27 -13.75
CA HIS A 79 -3.97 -0.53 -12.80
C HIS A 79 -4.78 -0.18 -11.54
N GLY A 80 -4.29 -0.64 -10.38
CA GLY A 80 -4.88 -0.41 -9.07
C GLY A 80 -4.30 0.83 -8.39
N VAL A 81 -4.36 1.99 -9.05
CA VAL A 81 -3.67 3.21 -8.60
C VAL A 81 -4.57 4.19 -7.85
N PHE A 82 -5.88 3.94 -7.80
CA PHE A 82 -6.86 4.86 -7.19
C PHE A 82 -7.26 4.47 -5.75
N ASP A 83 -6.89 3.28 -5.29
CA ASP A 83 -7.36 2.69 -4.04
C ASP A 83 -6.97 3.53 -2.80
N TYR A 84 -5.75 4.04 -2.71
CA TYR A 84 -5.37 4.96 -1.63
C TYR A 84 -6.28 6.19 -1.59
N ALA A 85 -6.52 6.82 -2.75
CA ALA A 85 -7.28 8.05 -2.85
C ALA A 85 -8.73 7.86 -2.38
N TYR A 86 -9.44 6.84 -2.86
CA TYR A 86 -10.84 6.65 -2.50
C TYR A 86 -11.03 6.00 -1.11
N LEU A 87 -10.16 5.08 -0.68
CA LEU A 87 -10.29 4.46 0.64
C LEU A 87 -9.90 5.40 1.78
N ARG A 88 -8.91 6.28 1.58
CA ARG A 88 -8.52 7.26 2.61
C ARG A 88 -9.65 8.19 3.01
N SER A 89 -10.55 8.52 2.09
CA SER A 89 -11.68 9.41 2.36
C SER A 89 -12.75 8.77 3.26
N ILE A 90 -12.80 7.42 3.34
CA ILE A 90 -13.84 6.72 4.10
C ILE A 90 -13.48 6.70 5.61
N PRO A 91 -14.32 7.23 6.50
CA PRO A 91 -14.10 7.13 7.94
C PRO A 91 -14.00 5.67 8.43
N ASN A 92 -13.27 5.44 9.51
CA ASN A 92 -13.04 4.14 10.14
C ASN A 92 -12.22 3.11 9.33
N MET A 93 -11.98 3.31 8.04
CA MET A 93 -11.14 2.42 7.25
C MET A 93 -9.67 2.49 7.70
N THR A 94 -9.06 1.33 7.98
CA THR A 94 -7.62 1.17 8.15
C THR A 94 -7.00 0.67 6.84
N ILE A 95 -5.88 1.26 6.39
CA ILE A 95 -5.26 0.95 5.10
C ILE A 95 -3.81 0.55 5.32
N MET A 96 -3.48 -0.69 4.99
CA MET A 96 -2.14 -1.27 5.08
C MET A 96 -1.58 -1.61 3.70
N ALA A 97 -0.26 -1.49 3.54
CA ALA A 97 0.46 -1.96 2.36
C ALA A 97 1.83 -2.51 2.76
N PRO A 98 2.05 -3.82 2.61
CA PRO A 98 3.29 -4.48 3.01
C PRO A 98 4.43 -4.13 2.06
N LYS A 99 5.65 -4.00 2.61
CA LYS A 99 6.88 -3.80 1.83
C LYS A 99 7.36 -5.08 1.12
N ASP A 100 7.01 -6.24 1.68
CA ASP A 100 7.42 -7.56 1.20
C ASP A 100 6.42 -8.65 1.60
N GLU A 101 6.66 -9.89 1.17
CA GLU A 101 5.81 -11.04 1.46
C GLU A 101 5.82 -11.46 2.94
N ASN A 102 6.90 -11.19 3.66
CA ASN A 102 6.95 -11.46 5.10
C ASN A 102 6.06 -10.48 5.87
N GLU A 103 6.12 -9.20 5.55
CA GLU A 103 5.23 -8.21 6.16
C GLU A 103 3.76 -8.43 5.76
N LEU A 104 3.49 -8.95 4.55
CA LEU A 104 2.12 -9.31 4.12
C LEU A 104 1.47 -10.32 5.06
N GLN A 105 2.18 -11.38 5.47
CA GLN A 105 1.62 -12.37 6.41
C GLN A 105 1.32 -11.76 7.79
N HIS A 106 2.17 -10.85 8.27
CA HIS A 106 1.95 -10.12 9.54
C HIS A 106 0.76 -9.15 9.43
N MET A 107 0.62 -8.46 8.30
CA MET A 107 -0.53 -7.58 8.04
C MET A 107 -1.84 -8.35 7.94
N LEU A 108 -1.86 -9.53 7.32
CA LEU A 108 -3.04 -10.39 7.29
C LEU A 108 -3.44 -10.87 8.69
N LYS A 109 -2.46 -11.29 9.50
CA LYS A 109 -2.68 -11.63 10.92
C LYS A 109 -3.28 -10.43 11.66
N THR A 110 -2.65 -9.27 11.54
CA THR A 110 -3.10 -8.02 12.17
C THR A 110 -4.53 -7.66 11.75
N ALA A 111 -4.85 -7.79 10.45
CA ALA A 111 -6.18 -7.51 9.92
C ALA A 111 -7.25 -8.44 10.47
N LEU A 112 -6.93 -9.73 10.67
CA LEU A 112 -7.85 -10.74 11.22
C LEU A 112 -8.06 -10.61 12.73
N ASP A 113 -7.17 -9.92 13.43
CA ASP A 113 -7.29 -9.70 14.88
C ASP A 113 -7.74 -8.28 15.24
N PHE A 114 -7.69 -7.34 14.29
CA PHE A 114 -8.16 -5.97 14.50
C PHE A 114 -9.69 -5.89 14.42
N ASP A 115 -10.31 -5.33 15.43
CA ASP A 115 -11.77 -5.14 15.49
C ASP A 115 -12.19 -3.88 14.71
N GLY A 116 -12.37 -4.04 13.41
CA GLY A 116 -12.76 -2.96 12.51
C GLY A 116 -12.47 -3.24 11.05
N PRO A 117 -12.87 -2.33 10.14
CA PRO A 117 -12.62 -2.48 8.71
C PRO A 117 -11.16 -2.22 8.36
N VAL A 118 -10.56 -3.16 7.64
CA VAL A 118 -9.16 -3.11 7.22
C VAL A 118 -9.03 -3.42 5.73
N SER A 119 -8.19 -2.68 5.04
CA SER A 119 -7.71 -3.05 3.70
C SER A 119 -6.21 -3.37 3.74
N VAL A 120 -5.82 -4.45 3.07
CA VAL A 120 -4.43 -4.83 2.81
C VAL A 120 -4.23 -4.82 1.31
N ARG A 121 -3.42 -3.90 0.79
CA ARG A 121 -3.15 -3.78 -0.64
C ARG A 121 -1.76 -4.33 -0.98
N TYR A 122 -1.66 -5.11 -2.05
CA TYR A 122 -0.40 -5.69 -2.51
C TYR A 122 -0.34 -5.76 -4.04
N PRO A 123 0.88 -5.68 -4.63
CA PRO A 123 1.05 -5.62 -6.08
C PRO A 123 0.85 -6.99 -6.74
N ARG A 124 0.66 -6.99 -8.06
CA ARG A 124 0.82 -8.17 -8.91
C ARG A 124 2.30 -8.51 -9.05
N GLY A 125 2.66 -9.77 -8.90
CA GLY A 125 4.01 -10.26 -9.16
C GLY A 125 4.50 -11.23 -8.07
N SER A 126 5.76 -11.60 -8.19
CA SER A 126 6.45 -12.36 -7.15
C SER A 126 6.90 -11.44 -6.02
N GLY A 127 7.01 -11.96 -4.82
CA GLY A 127 7.66 -11.27 -3.71
C GLY A 127 9.14 -10.99 -4.01
N VAL A 128 9.77 -10.19 -3.18
CA VAL A 128 11.19 -9.84 -3.31
C VAL A 128 12.13 -10.98 -2.92
N GLY A 129 11.61 -12.06 -2.32
CA GLY A 129 12.36 -13.26 -1.97
C GLY A 129 12.91 -13.25 -0.54
N VAL A 130 12.29 -12.51 0.37
CA VAL A 130 12.68 -12.51 1.79
C VAL A 130 12.27 -13.81 2.50
N ALA A 131 13.00 -14.17 3.55
CA ALA A 131 12.62 -15.30 4.39
C ALA A 131 11.32 -15.00 5.14
N LEU A 132 10.41 -15.97 5.15
CA LEU A 132 9.16 -15.84 5.91
C LEU A 132 9.37 -16.24 7.37
N ASP A 133 8.87 -15.43 8.27
CA ASP A 133 8.82 -15.76 9.70
C ASP A 133 7.91 -16.97 9.94
N THR A 134 8.32 -17.86 10.82
CA THR A 134 7.52 -19.02 11.21
C THR A 134 6.41 -18.67 12.21
N GLN A 135 6.52 -17.54 12.88
CA GLN A 135 5.54 -17.02 13.81
C GLN A 135 5.00 -15.68 13.32
N TRP A 136 3.70 -15.61 13.15
CA TRP A 136 3.02 -14.40 12.72
C TRP A 136 2.82 -13.44 13.90
N GLN A 137 3.10 -12.17 13.66
CA GLN A 137 3.04 -11.13 14.68
C GLN A 137 1.98 -10.09 14.31
N ASP A 138 1.36 -9.50 15.33
CA ASP A 138 0.51 -8.33 15.14
C ASP A 138 1.38 -7.08 14.98
N LEU A 139 1.09 -6.29 13.96
CA LEU A 139 1.74 -5.00 13.77
C LEU A 139 0.93 -3.91 14.50
N PRO A 140 1.57 -3.05 15.30
CA PRO A 140 0.87 -1.95 15.94
C PRO A 140 0.23 -1.03 14.90
N ILE A 141 -1.11 -0.88 14.98
CA ILE A 141 -1.88 -0.08 14.02
C ILE A 141 -1.39 1.38 14.02
N GLY A 142 -1.11 1.90 12.82
CA GLY A 142 -0.67 3.27 12.62
C GLY A 142 0.78 3.53 13.06
N LYS A 143 1.59 2.49 13.23
CA LYS A 143 3.03 2.62 13.53
C LYS A 143 3.88 2.25 12.32
N ALA A 144 4.72 3.20 11.95
CA ALA A 144 5.72 3.03 10.88
C ALA A 144 6.99 2.33 11.42
N GLU A 145 7.85 1.90 10.51
CA GLU A 145 9.12 1.24 10.80
C GLU A 145 10.27 2.05 10.20
N VAL A 146 11.24 2.46 11.03
CA VAL A 146 12.46 3.10 10.56
C VAL A 146 13.42 2.02 10.07
N LEU A 147 13.63 1.94 8.75
CA LEU A 147 14.52 0.96 8.12
C LEU A 147 15.96 1.46 8.02
N ARG A 148 16.13 2.77 7.86
CA ARG A 148 17.42 3.42 7.74
C ARG A 148 17.36 4.82 8.34
N THR A 149 18.37 5.18 9.11
CA THR A 149 18.57 6.55 9.60
C THR A 149 19.42 7.35 8.62
N GLY A 150 19.19 8.65 8.53
CA GLY A 150 19.95 9.58 7.69
C GLY A 150 20.01 10.97 8.33
N LYS A 151 20.53 11.97 7.56
CA LYS A 151 20.67 13.34 8.05
C LYS A 151 20.15 14.41 7.08
N ASP A 152 20.23 14.17 5.77
CA ASP A 152 20.00 15.19 4.75
C ASP A 152 18.57 15.15 4.20
N VAL A 153 18.02 13.95 4.03
CA VAL A 153 16.67 13.70 3.50
C VAL A 153 16.11 12.43 4.11
N CYS A 154 14.79 12.31 4.20
CA CYS A 154 14.12 11.09 4.64
C CYS A 154 13.04 10.69 3.64
N PHE A 155 13.12 9.46 3.13
CA PHE A 155 12.06 8.84 2.35
C PHE A 155 11.00 8.24 3.29
N TRP A 156 9.76 8.60 3.06
CA TRP A 156 8.57 7.98 3.65
C TRP A 156 7.87 7.17 2.58
N ALA A 157 8.18 5.90 2.51
CA ALA A 157 7.71 5.00 1.46
C ALA A 157 6.66 4.01 1.97
N ILE A 158 5.75 3.60 1.10
CA ILE A 158 4.71 2.62 1.44
C ILE A 158 4.62 1.51 0.39
N GLY A 159 4.40 0.28 0.87
CA GLY A 159 4.22 -0.90 0.02
C GLY A 159 5.46 -1.18 -0.84
N SER A 160 5.24 -1.48 -2.11
CA SER A 160 6.29 -1.80 -3.09
C SER A 160 7.36 -0.72 -3.25
N MET A 161 7.05 0.53 -2.91
CA MET A 161 7.99 1.64 -3.05
C MET A 161 9.07 1.68 -1.96
N VAL A 162 8.94 0.87 -0.91
CA VAL A 162 9.93 0.80 0.18
C VAL A 162 11.27 0.28 -0.32
N GLN A 163 11.28 -0.77 -1.16
CA GLN A 163 12.53 -1.28 -1.73
C GLN A 163 13.19 -0.23 -2.63
N THR A 164 12.39 0.44 -3.46
CA THR A 164 12.87 1.55 -4.31
C THR A 164 13.50 2.67 -3.49
N ALA A 165 12.91 3.00 -2.33
CA ALA A 165 13.48 3.99 -1.41
C ALA A 165 14.81 3.55 -0.80
N LEU A 166 14.94 2.28 -0.42
CA LEU A 166 16.19 1.72 0.10
C LEU A 166 17.30 1.76 -0.95
N ASP A 167 17.00 1.30 -2.15
CA ASP A 167 17.95 1.31 -3.27
C ASP A 167 18.37 2.76 -3.65
N ALA A 168 17.40 3.69 -3.64
CA ALA A 168 17.68 5.11 -3.88
C ALA A 168 18.58 5.72 -2.79
N ALA A 169 18.35 5.35 -1.52
CA ALA A 169 19.21 5.80 -0.41
C ALA A 169 20.66 5.31 -0.55
N GLU A 170 20.89 4.10 -1.08
CA GLU A 170 22.24 3.61 -1.39
C GLU A 170 22.91 4.43 -2.51
N LEU A 171 22.18 4.76 -3.57
CA LEU A 171 22.69 5.61 -4.64
C LEU A 171 23.02 7.04 -4.18
N LEU A 172 22.24 7.57 -3.22
CA LEU A 172 22.50 8.88 -2.61
C LEU A 172 23.74 8.86 -1.72
N GLU A 173 23.94 7.78 -0.95
CA GLU A 173 25.13 7.63 -0.11
C GLU A 173 26.41 7.64 -0.94
N ALA A 174 26.41 7.01 -2.12
CA ALA A 174 27.54 7.07 -3.05
C ALA A 174 27.85 8.49 -3.55
N GLN A 175 26.89 9.42 -3.43
CA GLN A 175 27.04 10.85 -3.75
C GLN A 175 27.31 11.71 -2.50
N GLY A 176 27.50 11.10 -1.33
CA GLY A 176 27.75 11.80 -0.05
C GLY A 176 26.48 12.38 0.60
N ILE A 177 25.29 11.97 0.16
CA ILE A 177 23.99 12.40 0.71
C ILE A 177 23.46 11.31 1.64
N SER A 178 23.23 11.64 2.91
CA SER A 178 22.77 10.71 3.94
C SER A 178 21.24 10.66 3.99
N ALA A 179 20.64 9.62 3.39
CA ALA A 179 19.20 9.44 3.32
C ALA A 179 18.68 8.46 4.39
N GLY A 180 17.62 8.84 5.11
CA GLY A 180 16.80 7.95 5.93
C GLY A 180 15.69 7.29 5.11
N VAL A 181 15.20 6.14 5.58
CA VAL A 181 14.07 5.42 4.96
C VAL A 181 13.11 4.92 6.03
N VAL A 182 11.85 5.25 5.86
CA VAL A 182 10.73 4.80 6.70
C VAL A 182 9.77 3.98 5.85
N ASN A 183 9.48 2.78 6.31
CA ASN A 183 8.34 2.01 5.85
C ASN A 183 7.10 2.48 6.58
N MET A 184 6.20 3.16 5.89
CA MET A 184 4.98 3.73 6.49
C MET A 184 4.03 2.66 7.00
N ARG A 185 4.00 1.46 6.43
CA ARG A 185 3.06 0.36 6.69
C ARG A 185 1.58 0.73 6.51
N PHE A 186 1.19 1.88 7.03
CA PHE A 186 -0.20 2.36 7.05
C PHE A 186 -0.34 3.68 6.30
N ALA A 187 -1.18 3.70 5.26
CA ALA A 187 -1.64 4.94 4.67
C ALA A 187 -2.70 5.63 5.56
N LYS A 188 -3.39 4.81 6.40
CA LYS A 188 -4.36 5.27 7.40
C LYS A 188 -4.53 4.22 8.52
N PRO A 189 -4.39 4.58 9.80
CA PRO A 189 -3.89 5.88 10.27
C PRO A 189 -2.39 6.03 10.00
N LEU A 190 -1.95 7.26 9.79
CA LEU A 190 -0.53 7.60 9.62
C LEU A 190 0.16 7.70 10.99
N ASP A 191 1.43 7.32 11.08
CA ASP A 191 2.26 7.59 12.26
C ASP A 191 2.66 9.07 12.33
N VAL A 192 1.74 9.88 12.83
CA VAL A 192 1.89 11.35 12.91
C VAL A 192 2.98 11.74 13.91
N GLU A 193 3.22 10.92 14.94
CA GLU A 193 4.25 11.21 15.95
C GLU A 193 5.63 11.11 15.33
N LEU A 194 5.93 9.98 14.67
CA LEU A 194 7.19 9.79 13.97
C LEU A 194 7.37 10.80 12.82
N LEU A 195 6.29 11.11 12.08
CA LEU A 195 6.35 12.11 11.01
C LEU A 195 6.74 13.49 11.53
N ARG A 196 6.18 13.92 12.67
CA ARG A 196 6.55 15.21 13.29
C ARG A 196 8.00 15.23 13.77
N GLU A 197 8.47 14.13 14.36
CA GLU A 197 9.87 13.98 14.77
C GLU A 197 10.81 14.07 13.56
N HIS A 198 10.49 13.37 12.48
CA HIS A 198 11.29 13.40 11.25
C HIS A 198 11.24 14.77 10.55
N ALA A 199 10.09 15.44 10.55
CA ALA A 199 9.98 16.79 9.99
C ALA A 199 10.86 17.82 10.72
N GLN A 200 11.13 17.60 12.01
CA GLN A 200 12.04 18.44 12.79
C GLN A 200 13.52 18.06 12.58
N SER A 201 13.80 16.75 12.36
CA SER A 201 15.16 16.22 12.34
C SER A 201 15.81 16.31 10.95
N TYR A 202 15.05 16.04 9.87
CA TYR A 202 15.62 15.93 8.52
C TYR A 202 15.52 17.21 7.69
N GLY A 203 14.66 18.14 7.98
CA GLY A 203 14.43 19.33 7.15
C GLY A 203 13.85 19.06 5.76
N LYS A 204 14.04 17.86 5.21
CA LYS A 204 13.53 17.44 3.89
C LYS A 204 12.92 16.03 3.97
N ILE A 205 11.66 15.90 3.59
CA ILE A 205 10.93 14.62 3.52
C ILE A 205 10.38 14.43 2.12
N ILE A 206 10.56 13.22 1.58
CA ILE A 206 10.03 12.80 0.28
C ILE A 206 9.10 11.61 0.53
N THR A 207 7.86 11.70 0.08
CA THR A 207 6.90 10.58 0.15
C THR A 207 6.94 9.78 -1.15
N LEU A 208 6.88 8.44 -1.04
CA LEU A 208 6.89 7.53 -2.19
C LEU A 208 5.73 6.54 -2.09
N GLU A 209 4.83 6.60 -3.06
CA GLU A 209 3.72 5.68 -3.20
C GLU A 209 3.43 5.34 -4.67
N GLU A 210 2.81 4.21 -4.91
CA GLU A 210 2.35 3.74 -6.23
C GLU A 210 0.84 4.03 -6.36
N GLY A 211 0.46 5.32 -6.25
CA GLY A 211 -0.90 5.83 -6.33
C GLY A 211 -0.99 7.05 -7.23
N VAL A 212 -2.20 7.53 -7.52
CA VAL A 212 -2.40 8.77 -8.29
C VAL A 212 -2.00 10.00 -7.49
N LEU A 213 -1.48 11.01 -8.16
CA LEU A 213 -1.09 12.28 -7.55
C LEU A 213 -2.30 13.03 -7.00
N ALA A 214 -3.44 13.00 -7.71
CA ALA A 214 -4.68 13.58 -7.24
C ALA A 214 -5.22 12.81 -6.02
N GLY A 215 -5.12 13.41 -4.84
CA GLY A 215 -5.47 12.79 -3.56
C GLY A 215 -4.35 11.93 -2.95
N GLY A 216 -3.18 11.90 -3.55
CA GLY A 216 -1.96 11.21 -3.13
C GLY A 216 -0.71 11.91 -3.68
N VAL A 217 0.44 11.23 -3.64
CA VAL A 217 1.73 11.71 -4.16
C VAL A 217 2.31 10.63 -5.08
N GLY A 218 2.19 10.77 -6.39
CA GLY A 218 2.71 9.72 -7.27
C GLY A 218 2.42 9.95 -8.76
N ILE A 219 1.53 9.16 -9.32
CA ILE A 219 1.25 9.09 -10.76
C ILE A 219 0.52 10.36 -11.24
N PRO A 220 0.93 10.98 -12.38
CA PRO A 220 0.24 12.12 -12.97
C PRO A 220 -1.25 11.89 -13.23
N ASP A 221 -2.01 12.98 -13.39
CA ASP A 221 -3.47 12.93 -13.65
C ASP A 221 -3.76 12.53 -15.11
N GLU A 222 -3.35 11.32 -15.46
CA GLU A 222 -3.55 10.69 -16.76
C GLU A 222 -3.66 9.17 -16.66
N PHE A 223 -4.32 8.53 -17.65
CA PHE A 223 -4.37 7.07 -17.70
C PHE A 223 -3.05 6.49 -18.20
N VAL A 224 -2.36 5.75 -17.33
CA VAL A 224 -1.13 5.04 -17.69
C VAL A 224 -1.46 3.89 -18.62
N MET A 225 -0.83 3.86 -19.79
CA MET A 225 -1.03 2.81 -20.79
C MET A 225 -0.44 1.47 -20.34
N HIS A 226 -0.76 0.39 -21.06
CA HIS A 226 -0.16 -0.92 -20.83
C HIS A 226 1.31 -0.92 -21.26
N GLY A 227 2.13 -1.74 -20.59
CA GLY A 227 3.53 -1.91 -20.92
C GLY A 227 4.28 -2.74 -19.88
N ASP A 228 5.54 -2.99 -20.11
CA ASP A 228 6.43 -3.59 -19.12
C ASP A 228 6.48 -2.71 -17.85
N LYS A 229 6.30 -3.31 -16.69
CA LYS A 229 6.22 -2.57 -15.41
C LYS A 229 7.46 -1.71 -15.16
N LYS A 230 8.66 -2.21 -15.48
CA LYS A 230 9.92 -1.46 -15.26
C LYS A 230 10.01 -0.24 -16.18
N LEU A 231 9.53 -0.37 -17.42
CA LEU A 231 9.48 0.75 -18.36
C LEU A 231 8.47 1.81 -17.89
N LEU A 232 7.29 1.40 -17.44
CA LEU A 232 6.28 2.31 -16.87
C LEU A 232 6.82 3.05 -15.65
N PHE A 233 7.51 2.38 -14.74
CA PHE A 233 8.14 3.02 -13.58
C PHE A 233 9.16 4.06 -13.99
N ARG A 234 10.02 3.77 -14.99
CA ARG A 234 10.99 4.71 -15.53
C ARG A 234 10.30 5.92 -16.17
N ASP A 235 9.31 5.69 -17.03
CA ASP A 235 8.63 6.74 -17.79
C ASP A 235 7.81 7.68 -16.88
N LEU A 236 7.35 7.16 -15.73
CA LEU A 236 6.67 7.94 -14.68
C LEU A 236 7.64 8.54 -13.64
N GLY A 237 8.92 8.24 -13.74
CA GLY A 237 9.93 8.73 -12.79
C GLY A 237 9.84 8.12 -11.39
N LEU A 238 9.32 6.90 -11.30
CA LEU A 238 9.17 6.10 -10.07
C LEU A 238 10.27 5.04 -9.92
N ASP A 239 11.19 4.93 -10.87
CA ASP A 239 12.33 4.02 -10.80
C ASP A 239 13.43 4.57 -9.89
N THR A 240 14.24 3.66 -9.34
CA THR A 240 15.30 3.99 -8.36
C THR A 240 16.26 5.08 -8.82
N PRO A 241 16.84 5.05 -10.06
CA PRO A 241 17.75 6.10 -10.50
C PRO A 241 17.10 7.48 -10.58
N THR A 242 15.86 7.57 -11.08
CA THR A 242 15.13 8.85 -11.20
C THR A 242 14.79 9.41 -9.83
N ILE A 243 14.32 8.59 -8.89
CA ILE A 243 14.02 9.00 -7.51
C ILE A 243 15.31 9.50 -6.82
N ALA A 244 16.42 8.78 -6.96
CA ALA A 244 17.69 9.20 -6.38
C ALA A 244 18.17 10.53 -6.97
N ALA A 245 18.08 10.72 -8.29
CA ALA A 245 18.47 11.98 -8.94
C ALA A 245 17.61 13.17 -8.48
N LYS A 246 16.28 13.00 -8.43
CA LYS A 246 15.36 14.02 -7.92
C LYS A 246 15.63 14.36 -6.46
N ALA A 247 15.85 13.35 -5.61
CA ALA A 247 16.18 13.58 -4.20
C ALA A 247 17.51 14.32 -4.04
N ALA A 248 18.53 13.99 -4.85
CA ALA A 248 19.82 14.70 -4.84
C ALA A 248 19.67 16.17 -5.23
N ALA A 249 18.92 16.45 -6.31
CA ALA A 249 18.63 17.82 -6.75
C ALA A 249 17.89 18.60 -5.65
N PHE A 250 16.86 17.99 -5.05
CA PHE A 250 16.10 18.58 -3.95
C PHE A 250 17.00 18.89 -2.73
N VAL A 251 17.92 17.99 -2.36
CA VAL A 251 18.87 18.23 -1.26
C VAL A 251 19.81 19.39 -1.57
N LYS A 252 20.30 19.50 -2.80
CA LYS A 252 21.17 20.58 -3.25
C LYS A 252 20.46 21.92 -3.49
N GLY A 253 19.14 21.93 -3.55
CA GLY A 253 18.35 23.11 -3.88
C GLY A 253 18.36 23.48 -5.37
N GLU A 254 18.50 22.48 -6.24
CA GLU A 254 18.60 22.60 -7.70
C GLU A 254 17.23 22.36 -8.41
N GLU A 255 16.14 22.15 -7.68
CA GLU A 255 14.79 21.99 -8.24
C GLU A 255 14.18 23.35 -8.64
N GLU A 256 13.62 23.37 -9.87
CA GLU A 256 12.72 24.41 -10.36
C GLU A 256 11.28 24.19 -9.91
#